data_f4f12d51a10a5e1842a70ba6e2757b29
#
_entry.id   f4f12d51a10a5e1842a70ba6e2757b29
#
_cell.length_a   1.000
_cell.length_b   1.000
_cell.length_c   1.000
_cell.angle_alpha   90.00
_cell.angle_beta   90.00
_cell.angle_gamma   90.00
#
_symmetry.space_group_name_H-M   'P 1'
#
loop_
_entity.id
_entity.type
_entity.pdbx_description
1 polymer ?
#
loop_
_entity_poly.entity_id
_entity_poly.type
_entity_poly.pdbx_seq_one_letter_code
_entity_poly.pdbx_strand_id
1 'polypeptide(L)'
;MLNQISLQHAKTIQLWYLVQHSLSAFRKLEQFFGSVEAAVSTENLSKWSEIKLHKSHLERAKEILTPLGEQKFQRCLDQIKQYTDFIVTESELSYPQQLLPYNDHPPILFGKGNLQNLSQPQIAIVGSRKPSPHGKQVSFDFAYYLVVF
;
A
#
# COMPACT_ATOMS: atom_id res chain seq x y z
N MET A 1 -16.22 -5.06 4.10
CA MET A 1 -15.84 -3.73 4.63
C MET A 1 -14.97 -3.90 5.86
N LEU A 2 -13.88 -3.15 5.92
CA LEU A 2 -12.96 -3.18 7.05
C LEU A 2 -13.59 -2.49 8.27
N ASN A 3 -13.71 -3.19 9.39
CA ASN A 3 -14.34 -2.61 10.59
C ASN A 3 -13.44 -1.54 11.24
N GLN A 4 -12.12 -1.75 11.24
CA GLN A 4 -11.17 -0.85 11.87
C GLN A 4 -9.80 -0.97 11.20
N ILE A 5 -9.08 0.16 11.09
CA ILE A 5 -7.66 0.19 10.72
C ILE A 5 -6.85 0.21 12.01
N SER A 6 -5.93 -0.72 12.19
CA SER A 6 -5.02 -0.72 13.33
C SER A 6 -4.11 0.50 13.33
N LEU A 7 -3.56 0.87 14.49
CA LEU A 7 -2.63 2.00 14.59
C LEU A 7 -1.39 1.79 13.69
N GLN A 8 -0.86 0.58 13.66
CA GLN A 8 0.28 0.22 12.82
C GLN A 8 -0.04 0.37 11.33
N HIS A 9 -1.19 -0.16 10.87
CA HIS A 9 -1.64 0.03 9.49
C HIS A 9 -1.81 1.52 9.17
N ALA A 10 -2.42 2.30 10.07
CA ALA A 10 -2.62 3.74 9.85
C ALA A 10 -1.28 4.48 9.67
N LYS A 11 -0.22 4.12 10.41
CA LYS A 11 1.11 4.72 10.26
C LYS A 11 1.76 4.34 8.93
N THR A 12 1.66 3.08 8.53
CA THR A 12 2.16 2.64 7.21
C THR A 12 1.40 3.31 6.07
N ILE A 13 0.07 3.42 6.17
CA ILE A 13 -0.76 4.17 5.21
C ILE A 13 -0.35 5.63 5.18
N GLN A 14 -0.10 6.25 6.34
CA GLN A 14 0.31 7.64 6.43
C GLN A 14 1.62 7.89 5.68
N LEU A 15 2.65 7.07 5.91
CA LEU A 15 3.92 7.17 5.20
C LEU A 15 3.71 6.98 3.69
N TRP A 16 2.99 5.93 3.29
CA TRP A 16 2.69 5.62 1.90
C TRP A 16 1.91 6.73 1.18
N TYR A 17 0.96 7.35 1.88
CA TYR A 17 0.21 8.51 1.41
C TYR A 17 1.10 9.74 1.23
N LEU A 18 1.96 10.05 2.21
CA LEU A 18 2.82 11.22 2.19
C LEU A 18 3.87 11.17 1.06
N VAL A 19 4.42 9.98 0.80
CA VAL A 19 5.38 9.78 -0.30
C VAL A 19 4.72 9.51 -1.65
N GLN A 20 3.41 9.70 -1.78
CA GLN A 20 2.67 9.52 -3.03
C GLN A 20 2.95 8.16 -3.70
N HIS A 21 2.96 7.10 -2.90
CA HIS A 21 3.24 5.72 -3.33
C HIS A 21 4.65 5.52 -3.95
N SER A 22 5.60 6.38 -3.61
CA SER A 22 7.00 6.23 -4.02
C SER A 22 7.71 5.24 -3.10
N LEU A 23 7.95 4.02 -3.56
CA LEU A 23 8.65 3.00 -2.80
C LEU A 23 10.06 3.45 -2.40
N SER A 24 10.79 4.10 -3.31
CA SER A 24 12.14 4.62 -3.04
C SER A 24 12.14 5.65 -1.90
N ALA A 25 11.17 6.56 -1.87
CA ALA A 25 11.04 7.54 -0.78
C ALA A 25 10.61 6.88 0.52
N PHE A 26 9.68 5.91 0.47
CA PHE A 26 9.26 5.11 1.61
C PHE A 26 10.45 4.43 2.29
N ARG A 27 11.23 3.66 1.54
CA ARG A 27 12.40 2.94 2.06
C ARG A 27 13.49 3.86 2.62
N LYS A 28 13.75 4.99 1.96
CA LYS A 28 14.70 6.00 2.48
C LYS A 28 14.29 6.55 3.83
N LEU A 29 13.01 6.86 4.01
CA LEU A 29 12.48 7.41 5.26
C LEU A 29 12.48 6.36 6.36
N GLU A 30 12.02 5.15 6.06
CA GLU A 30 12.05 4.02 6.99
C GLU A 30 13.47 3.74 7.48
N GLN A 31 14.45 3.67 6.56
CA GLN A 31 15.85 3.43 6.90
C GLN A 31 16.46 4.58 7.71
N PHE A 32 16.18 5.83 7.36
CA PHE A 32 16.74 7.00 8.04
C PHE A 32 16.23 7.14 9.48
N PHE A 33 14.94 6.91 9.70
CA PHE A 33 14.33 7.04 11.02
C PHE A 33 14.27 5.71 11.81
N GLY A 34 14.63 4.59 11.19
CA GLY A 34 14.67 3.27 11.81
C GLY A 34 13.33 2.54 11.87
N SER A 35 12.20 3.23 11.66
CA SER A 35 10.87 2.61 11.53
C SER A 35 9.88 3.52 10.82
N VAL A 36 8.77 2.93 10.35
CA VAL A 36 7.65 3.67 9.76
C VAL A 36 7.02 4.62 10.77
N GLU A 37 6.82 4.17 12.00
CA GLU A 37 6.23 4.97 13.10
C GLU A 37 7.08 6.20 13.40
N ALA A 38 8.40 6.01 13.49
CA ALA A 38 9.34 7.11 13.71
C ALA A 38 9.34 8.09 12.54
N ALA A 39 9.29 7.59 11.30
CA ALA A 39 9.30 8.43 10.10
C ALA A 39 8.08 9.38 10.03
N VAL A 40 6.91 8.96 10.51
CA VAL A 40 5.67 9.76 10.48
C VAL A 40 5.33 10.41 11.81
N SER A 41 6.22 10.37 12.80
CA SER A 41 6.01 11.09 14.06
C SER A 41 6.03 12.60 13.81
N THR A 42 5.21 13.34 14.54
CA THR A 42 5.10 14.80 14.40
C THR A 42 6.45 15.51 14.52
N GLU A 43 7.33 15.03 15.40
CA GLU A 43 8.67 15.56 15.60
C GLU A 43 9.59 15.36 14.40
N ASN A 44 9.45 14.21 13.70
CA ASN A 44 10.34 13.84 12.61
C ASN A 44 9.86 14.31 11.24
N LEU A 45 8.58 14.63 11.07
CA LEU A 45 8.06 15.16 9.79
C LEU A 45 8.79 16.44 9.34
N SER A 46 9.19 17.30 10.29
CA SER A 46 9.96 18.53 9.99
C SER A 46 11.40 18.22 9.51
N LYS A 47 11.97 17.08 9.94
CA LYS A 47 13.33 16.64 9.61
C LYS A 47 13.43 15.97 8.22
N TRP A 48 12.32 15.74 7.54
CA TRP A 48 12.32 15.19 6.19
C TRP A 48 13.12 16.04 5.19
N SER A 49 13.27 17.35 5.48
CA SER A 49 14.11 18.25 4.67
C SER A 49 15.61 17.91 4.71
N GLU A 50 16.06 17.13 5.69
CA GLU A 50 17.45 16.65 5.81
C GLU A 50 17.75 15.50 4.84
N ILE A 51 16.69 14.90 4.26
CA ILE A 51 16.79 13.77 3.36
C ILE A 51 16.52 14.24 1.93
N LYS A 52 17.30 13.73 0.98
CA LYS A 52 17.08 14.02 -0.44
C LYS A 52 15.79 13.35 -0.94
N LEU A 53 14.67 14.08 -0.82
CA LEU A 53 13.34 13.67 -1.27
C LEU A 53 12.82 14.61 -2.36
N HIS A 54 11.78 14.18 -3.07
CA HIS A 54 11.09 15.06 -4.00
C HIS A 54 10.33 16.16 -3.23
N LYS A 55 10.28 17.37 -3.79
CA LYS A 55 9.64 18.55 -3.15
C LYS A 55 8.19 18.28 -2.72
N SER A 56 7.43 17.57 -3.53
CA SER A 56 6.03 17.23 -3.21
C SER A 56 5.87 16.37 -1.95
N HIS A 57 6.86 15.51 -1.61
CA HIS A 57 6.82 14.73 -0.37
C HIS A 57 7.01 15.63 0.84
N LEU A 58 7.94 16.61 0.75
CA LEU A 58 8.19 17.58 1.81
C LEU A 58 6.99 18.51 2.04
N GLU A 59 6.32 18.92 0.96
CA GLU A 59 5.10 19.73 1.04
C GLU A 59 3.97 18.96 1.73
N ARG A 60 3.78 17.68 1.39
CA ARG A 60 2.78 16.82 2.05
C ARG A 60 3.10 16.56 3.53
N ALA A 61 4.38 16.37 3.87
CA ALA A 61 4.80 16.21 5.26
C ALA A 61 4.50 17.46 6.10
N LYS A 62 4.56 18.66 5.50
CA LYS A 62 4.14 19.91 6.16
C LYS A 62 2.62 20.04 6.20
N GLU A 63 1.95 19.70 5.10
CA GLU A 63 0.49 19.81 4.99
C GLU A 63 -0.23 18.92 6.01
N ILE A 64 0.25 17.69 6.27
CA ILE A 64 -0.39 16.76 7.22
C ILE A 64 -0.45 17.31 8.65
N LEU A 65 0.43 18.24 9.00
CA LEU A 65 0.43 18.91 10.29
C LEU A 65 -0.64 20.02 10.43
N THR A 66 -1.34 20.32 9.34
CA THR A 66 -2.43 21.29 9.33
C THR A 66 -3.79 20.59 9.47
N PRO A 67 -4.81 21.27 10.01
CA PRO A 67 -6.17 20.70 10.10
C PRO A 67 -6.72 20.23 8.75
N LEU A 68 -6.39 20.93 7.67
CA LEU A 68 -6.80 20.55 6.31
C LEU A 68 -6.10 19.28 5.83
N GLY A 69 -4.80 19.16 6.09
CA GLY A 69 -4.04 17.98 5.72
C GLY A 69 -4.48 16.74 6.51
N GLU A 70 -4.73 16.89 7.80
CA GLU A 70 -5.28 15.85 8.65
C GLU A 70 -6.67 15.39 8.13
N GLN A 71 -7.55 16.33 7.80
CA GLN A 71 -8.86 16.02 7.23
C GLN A 71 -8.76 15.28 5.89
N LYS A 72 -7.82 15.66 5.02
CA LYS A 72 -7.57 14.96 3.75
C LYS A 72 -7.11 13.52 3.99
N PHE A 73 -6.20 13.33 4.94
CA PHE A 73 -5.73 12.00 5.29
C PHE A 73 -6.83 11.15 5.91
N GLN A 74 -7.65 11.71 6.81
CA GLN A 74 -8.79 11.01 7.37
C GLN A 74 -9.77 10.54 6.30
N ARG A 75 -10.09 11.36 5.29
CA ARG A 75 -10.90 10.96 4.14
C ARG A 75 -10.27 9.79 3.37
N CYS A 76 -8.95 9.78 3.23
CA CYS A 76 -8.24 8.65 2.61
C CYS A 76 -8.44 7.36 3.42
N LEU A 77 -8.31 7.41 4.74
CA LEU A 77 -8.57 6.26 5.62
C LEU A 77 -10.02 5.78 5.53
N ASP A 78 -10.98 6.69 5.46
CA ASP A 78 -12.40 6.34 5.33
C ASP A 78 -12.70 5.66 3.98
N GLN A 79 -12.08 6.13 2.89
CA GLN A 79 -12.16 5.47 1.59
C GLN A 79 -11.54 4.06 1.63
N ILE A 80 -10.38 3.90 2.26
CA ILE A 80 -9.76 2.58 2.42
C ILE A 80 -10.72 1.65 3.18
N LYS A 81 -11.30 2.08 4.29
CA LYS A 81 -12.28 1.28 5.05
C LYS A 81 -13.48 0.87 4.19
N GLN A 82 -13.98 1.78 3.38
CA GLN A 82 -15.16 1.55 2.54
C GLN A 82 -14.90 0.53 1.43
N TYR A 83 -13.71 0.58 0.82
CA TYR A 83 -13.43 -0.17 -0.40
C TYR A 83 -12.54 -1.38 -0.23
N THR A 84 -12.05 -1.67 0.98
CA THR A 84 -11.22 -2.85 1.28
C THR A 84 -11.86 -3.74 2.33
N ASP A 85 -11.54 -5.02 2.27
CA ASP A 85 -11.93 -6.01 3.27
C ASP A 85 -10.77 -6.37 4.19
N PHE A 86 -9.53 -6.22 3.69
CA PHE A 86 -8.33 -6.43 4.49
C PHE A 86 -7.18 -5.49 4.09
N ILE A 87 -6.28 -5.27 5.04
CA ILE A 87 -5.00 -4.61 4.87
C ILE A 87 -3.95 -5.54 5.43
N VAL A 88 -2.82 -5.66 4.76
CA VAL A 88 -1.67 -6.43 5.25
C VAL A 88 -0.37 -5.70 4.91
N THR A 89 0.56 -5.64 5.86
CA THR A 89 1.89 -5.06 5.69
C THR A 89 2.95 -6.15 5.58
N GLU A 90 4.09 -5.84 4.98
CA GLU A 90 5.19 -6.77 4.77
C GLU A 90 5.77 -7.38 6.07
N SER A 91 5.53 -6.75 7.23
CA SER A 91 5.93 -7.26 8.54
C SER A 91 5.00 -8.33 9.10
N GLU A 92 3.86 -8.58 8.47
CA GLU A 92 2.86 -9.54 8.97
C GLU A 92 3.02 -10.91 8.31
N LEU A 93 2.76 -11.97 9.07
CA LEU A 93 2.82 -13.35 8.58
C LEU A 93 1.82 -13.64 7.45
N SER A 94 0.73 -12.87 7.39
CA SER A 94 -0.28 -12.95 6.34
C SER A 94 0.13 -12.29 5.03
N TYR A 95 1.26 -11.59 5.01
CA TYR A 95 1.80 -11.01 3.78
C TYR A 95 2.29 -12.11 2.83
N PRO A 96 2.01 -12.03 1.51
CA PRO A 96 2.42 -13.04 0.54
C PRO A 96 3.94 -13.22 0.50
N GLN A 97 4.42 -14.34 1.03
CA GLN A 97 5.86 -14.62 1.15
C GLN A 97 6.59 -14.62 -0.20
N GLN A 98 5.87 -14.95 -1.27
CA GLN A 98 6.41 -14.94 -2.65
C GLN A 98 6.79 -13.53 -3.14
N LEU A 99 6.31 -12.46 -2.50
CA LEU A 99 6.67 -11.08 -2.86
C LEU A 99 7.96 -10.61 -2.18
N LEU A 100 8.27 -11.09 -0.98
CA LEU A 100 9.38 -10.62 -0.16
C LEU A 100 10.77 -10.71 -0.83
N PRO A 101 11.07 -11.71 -1.70
CA PRO A 101 12.37 -11.76 -2.38
C PRO A 101 12.62 -10.63 -3.37
N TYR A 102 11.61 -9.89 -3.76
CA TYR A 102 11.74 -8.80 -4.74
C TYR A 102 11.97 -7.47 -4.03
N ASN A 103 13.00 -6.73 -4.44
CA ASN A 103 13.36 -5.44 -3.83
C ASN A 103 12.30 -4.34 -4.04
N ASP A 104 11.39 -4.52 -4.98
CA ASP A 104 10.31 -3.59 -5.31
C ASP A 104 8.94 -4.05 -4.81
N HIS A 105 8.90 -5.03 -3.87
CA HIS A 105 7.63 -5.42 -3.27
C HIS A 105 6.97 -4.26 -2.50
N PRO A 106 5.65 -4.13 -2.59
CA PRO A 106 4.93 -3.05 -1.91
C PRO A 106 4.93 -3.25 -0.39
N PRO A 107 5.16 -2.18 0.42
CA PRO A 107 5.19 -2.31 1.90
C PRO A 107 3.82 -2.60 2.51
N ILE A 108 2.75 -2.40 1.74
CA ILE A 108 1.36 -2.58 2.19
C ILE A 108 0.48 -3.02 1.02
N LEU A 109 -0.43 -3.93 1.28
CA LEU A 109 -1.45 -4.40 0.33
C LEU A 109 -2.84 -4.09 0.86
N PHE A 110 -3.70 -3.66 -0.04
CA PHE A 110 -5.13 -3.45 0.19
C PHE A 110 -5.91 -4.45 -0.64
N GLY A 111 -6.82 -5.20 -0.02
CA GLY A 111 -7.51 -6.25 -0.74
C GLY A 111 -9.01 -6.32 -0.49
N LYS A 112 -9.71 -6.94 -1.43
CA LYS A 112 -11.11 -7.36 -1.32
C LYS A 112 -11.20 -8.87 -1.30
N GLY A 113 -12.15 -9.39 -0.52
CA GLY A 113 -12.39 -10.83 -0.38
C GLY A 113 -11.66 -11.43 0.83
N ASN A 114 -11.17 -12.65 0.68
CA ASN A 114 -10.56 -13.38 1.77
C ASN A 114 -9.03 -13.28 1.74
N LEU A 115 -8.45 -12.71 2.81
CA LEU A 115 -7.00 -12.59 3.00
C LEU A 115 -6.28 -13.96 2.89
N GLN A 116 -6.90 -15.03 3.35
CA GLN A 116 -6.31 -16.38 3.31
C GLN A 116 -5.99 -16.86 1.89
N ASN A 117 -6.67 -16.31 0.87
CA ASN A 117 -6.39 -16.66 -0.52
C ASN A 117 -4.98 -16.23 -0.95
N LEU A 118 -4.37 -15.23 -0.30
CA LEU A 118 -3.01 -14.79 -0.62
C LEU A 118 -1.94 -15.84 -0.27
N SER A 119 -2.25 -16.77 0.63
CA SER A 119 -1.36 -17.88 1.02
C SER A 119 -1.56 -19.15 0.16
N GLN A 120 -2.56 -19.15 -0.71
CA GLN A 120 -2.83 -20.28 -1.59
C GLN A 120 -1.93 -20.22 -2.85
N PRO A 121 -1.76 -21.32 -3.58
CA PRO A 121 -1.10 -21.30 -4.87
C PRO A 121 -1.72 -20.25 -5.79
N GLN A 122 -0.87 -19.44 -6.42
CA GLN A 122 -1.29 -18.34 -7.27
C GLN A 122 -0.88 -18.58 -8.72
N ILE A 123 -1.75 -18.21 -9.65
CA ILE A 123 -1.44 -18.18 -11.09
C ILE A 123 -1.67 -16.75 -11.57
N ALA A 124 -0.62 -16.16 -12.17
CA ALA A 124 -0.71 -14.83 -12.76
C ALA A 124 -1.13 -14.92 -14.23
N ILE A 125 -2.23 -14.27 -14.59
CA ILE A 125 -2.65 -14.09 -15.98
C ILE A 125 -2.25 -12.69 -16.40
N VAL A 126 -1.30 -12.58 -17.32
CA VAL A 126 -0.73 -11.30 -17.78
C VAL A 126 -1.00 -11.09 -19.27
N GLY A 127 -1.06 -9.81 -19.67
CA GLY A 127 -1.31 -9.49 -21.07
C GLY A 127 -1.30 -8.00 -21.37
N SER A 128 -1.72 -7.65 -22.60
CA SER A 128 -1.78 -6.26 -23.06
C SER A 128 -2.79 -5.45 -22.24
N ARG A 129 -2.47 -4.16 -21.96
CA ARG A 129 -3.42 -3.19 -21.37
C ARG A 129 -4.62 -2.89 -22.28
N LYS A 130 -4.48 -3.15 -23.59
CA LYS A 130 -5.55 -3.06 -24.59
C LYS A 130 -5.71 -4.42 -25.27
N PRO A 131 -6.30 -5.40 -24.58
CA PRO A 131 -6.46 -6.74 -25.14
C PRO A 131 -7.53 -6.73 -26.24
N SER A 132 -7.41 -7.67 -27.20
CA SER A 132 -8.48 -7.97 -28.14
C SER A 132 -9.69 -8.58 -27.40
N PRO A 133 -10.91 -8.53 -27.99
CA PRO A 133 -12.08 -9.21 -27.42
C PRO A 133 -11.83 -10.70 -27.16
N HIS A 134 -11.17 -11.37 -28.09
CA HIS A 134 -10.77 -12.78 -27.94
C HIS A 134 -9.79 -12.98 -26.76
N GLY A 135 -8.77 -12.12 -26.63
CA GLY A 135 -7.82 -12.20 -25.52
C GLY A 135 -8.48 -12.02 -24.15
N LYS A 136 -9.46 -11.12 -24.04
CA LYS A 136 -10.29 -10.98 -22.83
C LYS A 136 -11.07 -12.25 -22.51
N GLN A 137 -11.73 -12.83 -23.53
CA GLN A 137 -12.53 -14.04 -23.35
C GLN A 137 -11.67 -15.21 -22.91
N VAL A 138 -10.53 -15.45 -23.58
CA VAL A 138 -9.59 -16.50 -23.19
C VAL A 138 -9.09 -16.32 -21.76
N SER A 139 -8.71 -15.12 -21.36
CA SER A 139 -8.26 -14.86 -19.99
C SER A 139 -9.34 -15.12 -18.95
N PHE A 140 -10.58 -14.75 -19.27
CA PHE A 140 -11.74 -15.01 -18.41
C PHE A 140 -12.01 -16.52 -18.28
N ASP A 141 -12.02 -17.25 -19.39
CA ASP A 141 -12.29 -18.68 -19.40
C ASP A 141 -11.20 -19.47 -18.64
N PHE A 142 -9.92 -19.08 -18.79
CA PHE A 142 -8.83 -19.65 -18.00
C PHE A 142 -9.00 -19.37 -16.50
N ALA A 143 -9.28 -18.13 -16.12
CA ALA A 143 -9.48 -17.77 -14.72
C ALA A 143 -10.66 -18.54 -14.12
N TYR A 144 -11.77 -18.62 -14.84
CA TYR A 144 -12.96 -19.36 -14.41
C TYR A 144 -12.66 -20.85 -14.21
N TYR A 145 -12.01 -21.48 -15.18
CA TYR A 145 -11.65 -22.89 -15.11
C TYR A 145 -10.75 -23.20 -13.91
N LEU A 146 -9.72 -22.38 -13.67
CA LEU A 146 -8.77 -22.58 -12.58
C LEU A 146 -9.38 -22.36 -11.17
N VAL A 147 -10.48 -21.63 -11.05
CA VAL A 147 -11.17 -21.41 -9.76
C VAL A 147 -12.18 -22.50 -9.45
N VAL A 148 -12.74 -23.13 -10.46
CA VAL A 148 -13.82 -24.14 -10.30
C VAL A 148 -13.27 -25.55 -10.06
N PHE A 149 -12.03 -25.81 -10.43
CA PHE A 149 -11.34 -27.10 -10.29
C PHE A 149 -10.12 -27.00 -9.41
#